data_a4673eeaf714c9940bb053850257469c
#
_entry.id   a4673eeaf714c9940bb053850257469c
#
_cell.length_a   1.000
_cell.length_b   1.000
_cell.length_c   1.000
_cell.angle_alpha   90.00
_cell.angle_beta   90.00
_cell.angle_gamma   90.00
#
_symmetry.space_group_name_H-M   'P 1'
#
loop_
_entity.id
_entity.type
_entity.pdbx_description
1 polymer ?
#
loop_
_entity_poly.entity_id
_entity_poly.type
_entity_poly.pdbx_seq_one_letter_code
_entity_poly.pdbx_strand_id
1 'polypeptide(L)'
;MATNEERRDRVVQWMREIGDPWMRPGAPGEAAAGSELAADDAAGPQISPVAHHGLLMALDHLGAVVDAMTSGVPIRHYAHFTSMRTVLLSSARVRWLLQPEISTDRRLRCAQIRHQNLMEQRKALVDLGAPAVEAELEHQRQRLLAAMDANKDKLTQQAQALGATQLHDPIDTVSMLRTMVDPQSLEGTFVLQMWRTGSASAHGYFWTDQNRSNPGEFDETWFNGALFASVLFADEAMKLYVRRAGITL
;
A
#
# COMPACT_ATOMS: atom_id res chain seq x y z
N MET A 1 11.26 14.83 -26.22
CA MET A 1 10.61 14.02 -25.18
C MET A 1 11.54 12.89 -24.78
N ALA A 2 11.60 12.53 -23.51
CA ALA A 2 12.42 11.38 -23.07
C ALA A 2 11.89 10.07 -23.67
N THR A 3 12.80 9.19 -24.11
CA THR A 3 12.48 7.85 -24.61
C THR A 3 11.92 6.94 -23.48
N ASN A 4 11.36 5.81 -23.82
CA ASN A 4 10.92 4.83 -22.84
C ASN A 4 12.10 4.26 -22.04
N GLU A 5 13.25 4.08 -22.69
CA GLU A 5 14.48 3.61 -22.05
C GLU A 5 15.00 4.62 -21.03
N GLU A 6 15.18 5.88 -21.40
CA GLU A 6 15.59 6.96 -20.46
C GLU A 6 14.65 7.12 -19.26
N ARG A 7 13.39 6.78 -19.46
CA ARG A 7 12.43 6.78 -18.38
C ARG A 7 12.61 5.60 -17.43
N ARG A 8 12.81 4.39 -17.97
CA ARG A 8 13.11 3.19 -17.16
C ARG A 8 14.39 3.39 -16.36
N ASP A 9 15.44 3.94 -16.97
CA ASP A 9 16.71 4.22 -16.29
C ASP A 9 16.51 5.15 -15.09
N ARG A 10 15.66 6.17 -15.22
CA ARG A 10 15.30 7.04 -14.08
C ARG A 10 14.56 6.31 -12.97
N VAL A 11 13.70 5.36 -13.32
CA VAL A 11 13.03 4.52 -12.30
C VAL A 11 14.04 3.64 -11.57
N VAL A 12 14.93 3.00 -12.31
CA VAL A 12 16.02 2.19 -11.73
C VAL A 12 16.90 3.03 -10.82
N GLN A 13 17.28 4.22 -11.27
CA GLN A 13 18.08 5.15 -10.49
C GLN A 13 17.33 5.58 -9.21
N TRP A 14 16.07 5.98 -9.33
CA TRP A 14 15.23 6.36 -8.18
C TRP A 14 15.14 5.22 -7.16
N MET A 15 14.93 3.98 -7.63
CA MET A 15 14.85 2.83 -6.73
C MET A 15 16.17 2.61 -5.99
N ARG A 16 17.29 2.65 -6.68
CA ARG A 16 18.63 2.46 -6.08
C ARG A 16 19.03 3.55 -5.09
N GLU A 17 18.75 4.81 -5.43
CA GLU A 17 19.17 5.96 -4.63
C GLU A 17 18.21 6.29 -3.49
N ILE A 18 16.93 6.04 -3.68
CA ILE A 18 15.88 6.44 -2.73
C ILE A 18 15.15 5.22 -2.14
N GLY A 19 14.65 4.30 -2.97
CA GLY A 19 13.84 3.17 -2.51
C GLY A 19 14.62 2.13 -1.72
N ASP A 20 15.73 1.61 -2.27
CA ASP A 20 16.54 0.57 -1.64
C ASP A 20 17.11 0.96 -0.26
N PRO A 21 17.57 2.20 -0.03
CA PRO A 21 18.00 2.63 1.29
C PRO A 21 16.94 2.45 2.38
N TRP A 22 15.66 2.61 2.04
CA TRP A 22 14.54 2.41 2.98
C TRP A 22 14.28 0.95 3.34
N MET A 23 14.73 0.03 2.50
CA MET A 23 14.60 -1.42 2.71
C MET A 23 15.71 -2.01 3.58
N ARG A 24 16.75 -1.23 3.90
CA ARG A 24 17.92 -1.71 4.66
C ARG A 24 17.66 -1.66 6.16
N PRO A 25 18.29 -2.57 6.93
CA PRO A 25 18.29 -2.47 8.39
C PRO A 25 18.85 -1.11 8.85
N GLY A 26 18.15 -0.46 9.77
CA GLY A 26 18.52 0.87 10.28
C GLY A 26 18.06 2.04 9.41
N ALA A 27 17.25 1.78 8.38
CA ALA A 27 16.60 2.86 7.63
C ALA A 27 15.73 3.74 8.55
N PRO A 28 15.57 5.03 8.25
CA PRO A 28 14.77 5.94 9.07
C PRO A 28 13.29 5.56 8.99
N GLY A 29 12.82 4.78 9.96
CA GLY A 29 11.42 4.34 10.05
C GLY A 29 10.65 4.94 11.21
N GLU A 30 11.35 5.59 12.16
CA GLU A 30 10.75 6.19 13.34
C GLU A 30 10.52 7.69 13.15
N ALA A 31 9.39 8.18 13.64
CA ALA A 31 9.08 9.59 13.64
C ALA A 31 10.02 10.33 14.61
N ALA A 32 10.63 11.42 14.16
CA ALA A 32 11.51 12.24 14.99
C ALA A 32 10.74 12.86 16.17
N ALA A 33 11.39 12.97 17.29
CA ALA A 33 10.81 13.62 18.48
C ALA A 33 10.34 15.05 18.14
N GLY A 34 9.11 15.37 18.53
CA GLY A 34 8.49 16.67 18.24
C GLY A 34 7.84 16.79 16.83
N SER A 35 7.90 15.74 16.00
CA SER A 35 7.19 15.71 14.73
C SER A 35 5.68 15.51 14.90
N GLU A 36 4.91 15.79 13.85
CA GLU A 36 3.46 15.55 13.84
C GLU A 36 3.13 14.08 14.10
N LEU A 37 3.84 13.15 13.46
CA LEU A 37 3.61 11.72 13.65
C LEU A 37 3.98 11.25 15.04
N ALA A 38 5.05 11.77 15.65
CA ALA A 38 5.39 11.43 17.02
C ALA A 38 4.29 11.88 18.00
N ALA A 39 3.69 13.07 17.77
CA ALA A 39 2.57 13.56 18.56
C ALA A 39 1.30 12.71 18.36
N ASP A 40 0.99 12.32 17.11
CA ASP A 40 -0.12 11.44 16.79
C ASP A 40 0.03 10.07 17.47
N ASP A 41 1.23 9.46 17.41
CA ASP A 41 1.54 8.16 17.99
C ASP A 41 1.41 8.17 19.52
N ALA A 42 1.84 9.25 20.18
CA ALA A 42 1.70 9.41 21.62
C ALA A 42 0.23 9.56 22.06
N ALA A 43 -0.64 10.08 21.20
CA ALA A 43 -2.03 10.39 21.50
C ALA A 43 -3.03 9.28 21.16
N GLY A 44 -2.63 8.21 20.44
CA GLY A 44 -3.63 7.21 20.03
C GLY A 44 -3.06 5.99 19.29
N PRO A 45 -3.79 5.45 18.30
CA PRO A 45 -3.25 4.34 17.52
C PRO A 45 -2.01 4.83 16.78
N GLN A 46 -0.91 4.10 16.95
CA GLN A 46 0.37 4.45 16.34
C GLN A 46 0.25 4.46 14.81
N ILE A 47 0.45 5.64 14.21
CA ILE A 47 0.33 5.89 12.78
C ILE A 47 1.63 5.55 12.06
N SER A 48 2.78 5.93 12.64
CA SER A 48 4.09 5.76 12.00
C SER A 48 4.36 4.32 11.58
N PRO A 49 4.17 3.28 12.42
CA PRO A 49 4.41 1.91 12.01
C PRO A 49 3.48 1.44 10.87
N VAL A 50 2.23 1.91 10.85
CA VAL A 50 1.27 1.55 9.81
C VAL A 50 1.66 2.19 8.47
N ALA A 51 2.00 3.48 8.49
CA ALA A 51 2.43 4.19 7.28
C ALA A 51 3.77 3.66 6.76
N HIS A 52 4.75 3.46 7.65
CA HIS A 52 6.06 2.90 7.29
C HIS A 52 5.93 1.50 6.66
N HIS A 53 5.13 0.61 7.27
CA HIS A 53 4.86 -0.71 6.67
C HIS A 53 4.26 -0.61 5.27
N GLY A 54 3.32 0.32 5.07
CA GLY A 54 2.74 0.57 3.74
C GLY A 54 3.77 1.03 2.71
N LEU A 55 4.74 1.87 3.12
CA LEU A 55 5.87 2.27 2.26
C LEU A 55 6.76 1.08 1.93
N LEU A 56 7.16 0.28 2.92
CA LEU A 56 7.98 -0.91 2.69
C LEU A 56 7.32 -1.88 1.71
N MET A 57 6.01 -2.12 1.84
CA MET A 57 5.26 -2.95 0.89
C MET A 57 5.27 -2.36 -0.52
N ALA A 58 5.15 -1.03 -0.68
CA ALA A 58 5.21 -0.39 -1.99
C ALA A 58 6.61 -0.53 -2.60
N LEU A 59 7.67 -0.29 -1.82
CA LEU A 59 9.05 -0.37 -2.29
C LEU A 59 9.49 -1.79 -2.62
N ASP A 60 9.10 -2.79 -1.84
CA ASP A 60 9.40 -4.21 -2.09
C ASP A 60 8.82 -4.66 -3.43
N HIS A 61 7.54 -4.37 -3.66
CA HIS A 61 6.89 -4.70 -4.93
C HIS A 61 7.46 -3.92 -6.13
N LEU A 62 7.86 -2.66 -5.94
CA LEU A 62 8.51 -1.87 -6.98
C LEU A 62 9.92 -2.39 -7.27
N GLY A 63 10.68 -2.72 -6.23
CA GLY A 63 12.00 -3.33 -6.34
C GLY A 63 11.97 -4.63 -7.15
N ALA A 64 11.00 -5.50 -6.88
CA ALA A 64 10.83 -6.73 -7.66
C ALA A 64 10.58 -6.47 -9.17
N VAL A 65 9.88 -5.39 -9.52
CA VAL A 65 9.70 -4.98 -10.93
C VAL A 65 11.01 -4.45 -11.52
N VAL A 66 11.74 -3.63 -10.77
CA VAL A 66 13.04 -3.07 -11.19
C VAL A 66 14.08 -4.17 -11.37
N ASP A 67 14.16 -5.13 -10.46
CA ASP A 67 15.05 -6.28 -10.57
C ASP A 67 14.75 -7.11 -11.82
N ALA A 68 13.48 -7.35 -12.12
CA ALA A 68 13.10 -8.04 -13.35
C ALA A 68 13.51 -7.27 -14.61
N MET A 69 13.41 -5.93 -14.60
CA MET A 69 13.82 -5.09 -15.73
C MET A 69 15.34 -5.11 -15.96
N THR A 70 16.12 -5.27 -14.90
CA THR A 70 17.59 -5.22 -14.94
C THR A 70 18.27 -6.60 -15.04
N SER A 71 17.50 -7.69 -14.84
CA SER A 71 18.02 -9.06 -14.82
C SER A 71 18.34 -9.66 -16.20
N GLY A 72 17.94 -8.99 -17.28
CA GLY A 72 18.13 -9.50 -18.65
C GLY A 72 17.17 -10.61 -19.05
N VAL A 73 16.21 -10.99 -18.20
CA VAL A 73 15.13 -11.94 -18.54
C VAL A 73 13.89 -11.22 -19.07
N PRO A 74 13.06 -11.88 -19.88
CA PRO A 74 11.84 -11.26 -20.39
C PRO A 74 10.89 -10.82 -19.26
N ILE A 75 10.39 -9.59 -19.36
CA ILE A 75 9.38 -9.05 -18.44
C ILE A 75 8.08 -9.86 -18.57
N ARG A 76 7.46 -10.20 -17.44
CA ARG A 76 6.21 -10.98 -17.40
C ARG A 76 5.00 -10.08 -17.62
N HIS A 77 4.06 -10.53 -18.50
CA HIS A 77 2.90 -9.74 -18.91
C HIS A 77 1.92 -9.42 -17.77
N TYR A 78 1.76 -10.33 -16.79
CA TYR A 78 0.73 -10.20 -15.76
C TYR A 78 1.31 -9.96 -14.37
N ALA A 79 2.40 -10.66 -14.01
CA ALA A 79 2.97 -10.61 -12.67
C ALA A 79 3.39 -9.19 -12.28
N HIS A 80 4.00 -8.44 -13.20
CA HIS A 80 4.45 -7.08 -12.91
C HIS A 80 3.29 -6.09 -12.79
N PHE A 81 2.19 -6.26 -13.53
CA PHE A 81 0.98 -5.44 -13.32
C PHE A 81 0.34 -5.69 -11.96
N THR A 82 0.37 -6.94 -11.47
CA THR A 82 -0.07 -7.27 -10.11
C THR A 82 0.83 -6.60 -9.06
N SER A 83 2.16 -6.63 -9.25
CA SER A 83 3.10 -5.94 -8.36
C SER A 83 2.89 -4.42 -8.38
N MET A 84 2.81 -3.80 -9.54
CA MET A 84 2.56 -2.36 -9.69
C MET A 84 1.20 -1.93 -9.10
N ARG A 85 0.17 -2.77 -9.22
CA ARG A 85 -1.10 -2.56 -8.50
C ARG A 85 -0.90 -2.51 -6.98
N THR A 86 -0.05 -3.40 -6.44
CA THR A 86 0.24 -3.40 -5.01
C THR A 86 1.01 -2.14 -4.59
N VAL A 87 1.92 -1.64 -5.42
CA VAL A 87 2.56 -0.33 -5.20
C VAL A 87 1.52 0.78 -5.12
N LEU A 88 0.60 0.86 -6.10
CA LEU A 88 -0.48 1.86 -6.09
C LEU A 88 -1.37 1.75 -4.85
N LEU A 89 -1.78 0.52 -4.47
CA LEU A 89 -2.60 0.28 -3.28
C LEU A 89 -1.91 0.76 -2.01
N SER A 90 -0.68 0.33 -1.79
CA SER A 90 0.07 0.61 -0.57
C SER A 90 0.38 2.10 -0.47
N SER A 91 0.83 2.72 -1.55
CA SER A 91 1.09 4.16 -1.62
C SER A 91 -0.18 5.00 -1.42
N ALA A 92 -1.30 4.61 -2.04
CA ALA A 92 -2.57 5.29 -1.86
C ALA A 92 -3.06 5.20 -0.41
N ARG A 93 -2.90 4.05 0.25
CA ARG A 93 -3.24 3.89 1.68
C ARG A 93 -2.40 4.79 2.57
N VAL A 94 -1.08 4.86 2.34
CA VAL A 94 -0.18 5.75 3.10
C VAL A 94 -0.57 7.20 2.89
N ARG A 95 -0.78 7.63 1.64
CA ARG A 95 -1.21 9.00 1.34
C ARG A 95 -2.56 9.31 1.97
N TRP A 96 -3.55 8.45 1.82
CA TRP A 96 -4.86 8.64 2.44
C TRP A 96 -4.76 8.75 3.96
N LEU A 97 -3.94 7.90 4.62
CA LEU A 97 -3.72 7.94 6.05
C LEU A 97 -3.11 9.28 6.52
N LEU A 98 -2.09 9.77 5.80
CA LEU A 98 -1.27 10.90 6.22
C LEU A 98 -1.73 12.26 5.67
N GLN A 99 -2.62 12.27 4.67
CA GLN A 99 -3.07 13.49 3.98
C GLN A 99 -3.79 14.50 4.89
N PRO A 100 -4.67 14.10 5.85
CA PRO A 100 -5.36 15.08 6.67
C PRO A 100 -4.38 15.96 7.48
N GLU A 101 -4.64 17.25 7.49
CA GLU A 101 -3.88 18.20 8.34
C GLU A 101 -4.26 18.03 9.82
N ILE A 102 -5.47 17.58 10.11
CA ILE A 102 -6.00 17.42 11.47
C ILE A 102 -5.57 16.06 12.02
N SER A 103 -4.92 16.06 13.18
CA SER A 103 -4.43 14.86 13.89
C SER A 103 -5.55 13.84 14.16
N THR A 104 -6.71 14.30 14.62
CA THR A 104 -7.86 13.41 14.92
C THR A 104 -8.30 12.62 13.69
N ASP A 105 -8.27 13.23 12.49
CA ASP A 105 -8.65 12.56 11.25
C ASP A 105 -7.62 11.50 10.84
N ARG A 106 -6.31 11.81 10.96
CA ARG A 106 -5.25 10.83 10.70
C ARG A 106 -5.35 9.63 11.66
N ARG A 107 -5.60 9.91 12.94
CA ARG A 107 -5.75 8.87 13.97
C ARG A 107 -7.00 8.02 13.74
N LEU A 108 -8.11 8.62 13.31
CA LEU A 108 -9.31 7.87 12.94
C LEU A 108 -9.06 6.97 11.72
N ARG A 109 -8.41 7.50 10.66
CA ARG A 109 -8.02 6.70 9.49
C ARG A 109 -7.07 5.56 9.85
N CYS A 110 -6.15 5.78 10.79
CA CYS A 110 -5.29 4.72 11.33
C CYS A 110 -6.09 3.63 12.02
N ALA A 111 -7.05 4.00 12.87
CA ALA A 111 -7.92 3.03 13.53
C ALA A 111 -8.71 2.19 12.52
N GLN A 112 -9.22 2.79 11.44
CA GLN A 112 -9.92 2.10 10.34
C GLN A 112 -9.01 1.10 9.63
N ILE A 113 -7.77 1.48 9.25
CA ILE A 113 -6.80 0.57 8.60
C ILE A 113 -6.46 -0.59 9.53
N ARG A 114 -6.19 -0.31 10.81
CA ARG A 114 -5.85 -1.34 11.80
C ARG A 114 -7.03 -2.29 12.04
N HIS A 115 -8.26 -1.77 12.07
CA HIS A 115 -9.47 -2.58 12.18
C HIS A 115 -9.59 -3.52 10.99
N GLN A 116 -9.49 -3.03 9.77
CA GLN A 116 -9.54 -3.86 8.56
C GLN A 116 -8.47 -4.96 8.59
N ASN A 117 -7.22 -4.59 8.90
CA ASN A 117 -6.12 -5.57 9.01
C ASN A 117 -6.40 -6.64 10.06
N LEU A 118 -6.91 -6.24 11.22
CA LEU A 118 -7.29 -7.17 12.29
C LEU A 118 -8.40 -8.12 11.86
N MET A 119 -9.40 -7.62 11.13
CA MET A 119 -10.51 -8.46 10.64
C MET A 119 -10.06 -9.45 9.58
N GLU A 120 -9.14 -9.06 8.66
CA GLU A 120 -8.56 -9.98 7.67
C GLU A 120 -7.69 -11.06 8.34
N GLN A 121 -6.87 -10.68 9.32
CA GLN A 121 -6.09 -11.63 10.12
C GLN A 121 -6.99 -12.61 10.89
N ARG A 122 -8.10 -12.11 11.44
CA ARG A 122 -9.08 -12.93 12.14
C ARG A 122 -9.74 -13.96 11.21
N LYS A 123 -10.10 -13.58 9.98
CA LYS A 123 -10.62 -14.52 8.97
C LYS A 123 -9.60 -15.64 8.70
N ALA A 124 -8.34 -15.30 8.46
CA ALA A 124 -7.29 -16.30 8.23
C ALA A 124 -7.14 -17.28 9.41
N LEU A 125 -7.23 -16.82 10.66
CA LEU A 125 -7.19 -17.69 11.83
C LEU A 125 -8.46 -18.56 11.98
N VAL A 126 -9.62 -18.06 11.59
CA VAL A 126 -10.85 -18.85 11.58
C VAL A 126 -10.74 -19.98 10.57
N ASP A 127 -10.23 -19.71 9.37
CA ASP A 127 -10.08 -20.68 8.29
C ASP A 127 -9.05 -21.80 8.63
N LEU A 128 -8.09 -21.53 9.54
CA LEU A 128 -7.15 -22.54 10.07
C LEU A 128 -7.82 -23.57 11.00
N GLY A 129 -9.04 -23.35 11.44
CA GLY A 129 -9.80 -24.22 12.35
C GLY A 129 -10.38 -25.46 11.69
N ALA A 130 -9.54 -26.32 11.11
CA ALA A 130 -9.97 -27.62 10.58
C ALA A 130 -10.03 -28.70 11.68
N PRO A 131 -10.93 -29.69 11.57
CA PRO A 131 -11.16 -30.72 12.60
C PRO A 131 -9.98 -31.66 12.91
N ALA A 132 -8.84 -31.50 12.22
CA ALA A 132 -7.65 -32.33 12.37
C ALA A 132 -6.45 -31.63 13.03
N VAL A 133 -6.65 -30.43 13.62
CA VAL A 133 -5.57 -29.68 14.27
C VAL A 133 -5.33 -30.22 15.67
N GLU A 134 -4.06 -30.40 16.07
CA GLU A 134 -3.66 -30.80 17.41
C GLU A 134 -4.27 -29.87 18.48
N ALA A 135 -4.67 -30.45 19.63
CA ALA A 135 -5.34 -29.70 20.70
C ALA A 135 -4.58 -28.46 21.18
N GLU A 136 -3.24 -28.50 21.18
CA GLU A 136 -2.41 -27.36 21.56
C GLU A 136 -2.48 -26.22 20.54
N LEU A 137 -2.47 -26.51 19.24
CA LEU A 137 -2.63 -25.51 18.19
C LEU A 137 -4.01 -24.88 18.23
N GLU A 138 -5.06 -25.66 18.50
CA GLU A 138 -6.43 -25.13 18.68
C GLU A 138 -6.49 -24.22 19.92
N HIS A 139 -5.86 -24.57 21.03
CA HIS A 139 -5.81 -23.72 22.21
C HIS A 139 -5.07 -22.39 21.92
N GLN A 140 -3.96 -22.43 21.18
CA GLN A 140 -3.24 -21.24 20.74
C GLN A 140 -4.12 -20.37 19.81
N ARG A 141 -4.81 -20.99 18.86
CA ARG A 141 -5.73 -20.29 17.95
C ARG A 141 -6.82 -19.56 18.72
N GLN A 142 -7.46 -20.21 19.70
CA GLN A 142 -8.51 -19.60 20.53
C GLN A 142 -7.97 -18.41 21.34
N ARG A 143 -6.77 -18.52 21.90
CA ARG A 143 -6.11 -17.37 22.61
C ARG A 143 -5.87 -16.19 21.68
N LEU A 144 -5.41 -16.45 20.45
CA LEU A 144 -5.19 -15.40 19.45
C LEU A 144 -6.50 -14.73 19.03
N LEU A 145 -7.57 -15.50 18.81
CA LEU A 145 -8.89 -14.96 18.48
C LEU A 145 -9.43 -14.07 19.61
N ALA A 146 -9.31 -14.51 20.86
CA ALA A 146 -9.72 -13.71 22.02
C ALA A 146 -8.92 -12.40 22.15
N ALA A 147 -7.60 -12.46 21.91
CA ALA A 147 -6.75 -11.26 21.89
C ALA A 147 -7.13 -10.29 20.75
N MET A 148 -7.54 -10.81 19.60
CA MET A 148 -8.01 -9.99 18.49
C MET A 148 -9.37 -9.32 18.80
N ASP A 149 -10.29 -10.03 19.42
CA ASP A 149 -11.57 -9.44 19.83
C ASP A 149 -11.35 -8.31 20.85
N ALA A 150 -10.44 -8.49 21.83
CA ALA A 150 -10.05 -7.43 22.76
C ALA A 150 -9.39 -6.23 22.05
N ASN A 151 -8.53 -6.46 21.04
CA ASN A 151 -7.93 -5.40 20.26
C ASN A 151 -8.95 -4.65 19.40
N LYS A 152 -9.96 -5.33 18.85
CA LYS A 152 -11.08 -4.71 18.14
C LYS A 152 -11.84 -3.77 19.05
N ASP A 153 -12.16 -4.20 20.26
CA ASP A 153 -12.88 -3.37 21.24
C ASP A 153 -12.07 -2.13 21.61
N LYS A 154 -10.75 -2.27 21.82
CA LYS A 154 -9.84 -1.15 22.05
C LYS A 154 -9.82 -0.16 20.89
N LEU A 155 -9.74 -0.62 19.66
CA LEU A 155 -9.78 0.24 18.47
C LEU A 155 -11.11 0.97 18.34
N THR A 156 -12.23 0.29 18.66
CA THR A 156 -13.57 0.90 18.67
C THR A 156 -13.65 2.01 19.71
N GLN A 157 -13.18 1.78 20.94
CA GLN A 157 -13.13 2.80 21.98
C GLN A 157 -12.26 4.00 21.58
N GLN A 158 -11.10 3.75 20.97
CA GLN A 158 -10.23 4.81 20.45
C GLN A 158 -10.94 5.66 19.38
N ALA A 159 -11.64 5.01 18.43
CA ALA A 159 -12.39 5.72 17.40
C ALA A 159 -13.53 6.55 17.99
N GLN A 160 -14.25 6.03 18.98
CA GLN A 160 -15.31 6.76 19.70
C GLN A 160 -14.76 7.98 20.44
N ALA A 161 -13.59 7.86 21.08
CA ALA A 161 -12.90 8.98 21.72
C ALA A 161 -12.48 10.07 20.73
N LEU A 162 -12.34 9.73 19.44
CA LEU A 162 -12.10 10.67 18.35
C LEU A 162 -13.38 11.21 17.70
N GLY A 163 -14.56 10.91 18.28
CA GLY A 163 -15.86 11.39 17.81
C GLY A 163 -16.58 10.50 16.80
N ALA A 164 -16.03 9.32 16.47
CA ALA A 164 -16.72 8.39 15.58
C ALA A 164 -17.89 7.70 16.31
N THR A 165 -19.06 7.64 15.67
CA THR A 165 -20.22 6.89 16.20
C THR A 165 -20.02 5.38 16.06
N GLN A 166 -19.33 4.98 15.00
CA GLN A 166 -19.00 3.59 14.68
C GLN A 166 -17.65 3.52 13.96
N LEU A 167 -16.88 2.47 14.23
CA LEU A 167 -15.64 2.18 13.50
C LEU A 167 -15.98 1.40 12.22
N HIS A 168 -15.75 2.01 11.09
CA HIS A 168 -15.89 1.41 9.76
C HIS A 168 -14.53 1.05 9.17
N ASP A 169 -14.50 0.15 8.20
CA ASP A 169 -13.33 -0.04 7.37
C ASP A 169 -12.97 1.24 6.59
N PRO A 170 -11.71 1.42 6.18
CA PRO A 170 -11.34 2.53 5.32
C PRO A 170 -12.13 2.48 4.01
N ILE A 171 -12.23 3.62 3.33
CA ILE A 171 -12.80 3.67 1.98
C ILE A 171 -12.02 2.73 1.05
N ASP A 172 -12.67 2.21 0.01
CA ASP A 172 -12.02 1.32 -0.96
C ASP A 172 -10.90 2.03 -1.73
N THR A 173 -9.98 1.24 -2.30
CA THR A 173 -8.78 1.77 -2.96
C THR A 173 -9.09 2.67 -4.14
N VAL A 174 -10.15 2.39 -4.91
CA VAL A 174 -10.54 3.24 -6.05
C VAL A 174 -10.99 4.61 -5.54
N SER A 175 -11.75 4.62 -4.45
CA SER A 175 -12.15 5.86 -3.78
C SER A 175 -10.94 6.61 -3.23
N MET A 176 -9.95 5.93 -2.63
CA MET A 176 -8.70 6.57 -2.22
C MET A 176 -7.98 7.21 -3.41
N LEU A 177 -7.78 6.47 -4.50
CA LEU A 177 -7.13 7.00 -5.71
C LEU A 177 -7.85 8.24 -6.26
N ARG A 178 -9.19 8.21 -6.31
CA ARG A 178 -9.99 9.36 -6.75
C ARG A 178 -9.85 10.61 -5.87
N THR A 179 -9.43 10.48 -4.62
CA THR A 179 -9.09 11.66 -3.79
C THR A 179 -7.73 12.27 -4.11
N MET A 180 -6.89 11.58 -4.89
CA MET A 180 -5.50 11.95 -5.16
C MET A 180 -5.26 12.39 -6.60
N VAL A 181 -6.14 12.01 -7.51
CA VAL A 181 -6.08 12.39 -8.93
C VAL A 181 -7.45 12.89 -9.38
N ASP A 182 -7.46 13.83 -10.31
CA ASP A 182 -8.69 14.21 -10.99
C ASP A 182 -9.11 13.09 -11.96
N PRO A 183 -10.22 12.39 -11.71
CA PRO A 183 -10.65 11.27 -12.54
C PRO A 183 -11.04 11.66 -13.96
N GLN A 184 -11.22 12.96 -14.24
CA GLN A 184 -11.52 13.49 -15.58
C GLN A 184 -10.26 13.93 -16.33
N SER A 185 -9.12 14.04 -15.64
CA SER A 185 -7.84 14.29 -16.30
C SER A 185 -7.33 13.05 -17.02
N LEU A 186 -6.46 13.24 -18.01
CA LEU A 186 -5.79 12.13 -18.68
C LEU A 186 -4.96 11.29 -17.69
N GLU A 187 -4.24 11.92 -16.78
CA GLU A 187 -3.46 11.28 -15.74
C GLU A 187 -4.34 10.44 -14.80
N GLY A 188 -5.41 11.03 -14.28
CA GLY A 188 -6.32 10.33 -13.37
C GLY A 188 -7.02 9.15 -14.04
N THR A 189 -7.47 9.31 -15.28
CA THR A 189 -8.01 8.22 -16.09
C THR A 189 -6.99 7.09 -16.23
N PHE A 190 -5.74 7.44 -16.53
CA PHE A 190 -4.66 6.47 -16.68
C PHE A 190 -4.38 5.71 -15.39
N VAL A 191 -4.23 6.38 -14.25
CA VAL A 191 -4.00 5.75 -12.94
C VAL A 191 -5.13 4.78 -12.59
N LEU A 192 -6.40 5.19 -12.80
CA LEU A 192 -7.54 4.32 -12.53
C LEU A 192 -7.59 3.11 -13.46
N GLN A 193 -7.21 3.24 -14.73
CA GLN A 193 -7.09 2.13 -15.67
C GLN A 193 -5.95 1.18 -15.27
N MET A 194 -4.81 1.72 -14.81
CA MET A 194 -3.70 0.91 -14.28
C MET A 194 -4.12 0.07 -13.09
N TRP A 195 -4.87 0.67 -12.16
CA TRP A 195 -5.46 -0.07 -11.05
C TRP A 195 -6.36 -1.22 -11.53
N ARG A 196 -7.24 -0.96 -12.53
CA ARG A 196 -8.16 -1.97 -13.09
C ARG A 196 -7.41 -3.11 -13.78
N THR A 197 -6.39 -2.79 -14.59
CA THR A 197 -5.57 -3.77 -15.30
C THR A 197 -4.79 -4.65 -14.32
N GLY A 198 -4.14 -4.06 -13.32
CA GLY A 198 -3.44 -4.81 -12.29
C GLY A 198 -4.38 -5.68 -11.44
N SER A 199 -5.60 -5.19 -11.19
CA SER A 199 -6.64 -5.96 -10.49
C SER A 199 -7.10 -7.16 -11.33
N ALA A 200 -7.31 -6.97 -12.64
CA ALA A 200 -7.65 -8.06 -13.55
C ALA A 200 -6.55 -9.12 -13.61
N SER A 201 -5.28 -8.69 -13.68
CA SER A 201 -4.13 -9.61 -13.64
C SER A 201 -4.07 -10.43 -12.36
N ALA A 202 -4.33 -9.79 -11.20
CA ALA A 202 -4.34 -10.47 -9.90
C ALA A 202 -5.48 -11.49 -9.75
N HIS A 203 -6.61 -11.26 -10.42
CA HIS A 203 -7.79 -12.13 -10.36
C HIS A 203 -7.89 -13.10 -11.54
N GLY A 204 -6.94 -13.10 -12.48
CA GLY A 204 -6.96 -13.97 -13.66
C GLY A 204 -8.05 -13.60 -14.69
N TYR A 205 -8.50 -12.34 -14.72
CA TYR A 205 -9.47 -11.89 -15.70
C TYR A 205 -8.79 -11.64 -17.06
N PHE A 206 -9.34 -12.18 -18.13
CA PHE A 206 -8.75 -12.15 -19.47
C PHE A 206 -9.20 -10.96 -20.34
N TRP A 207 -10.09 -10.09 -19.87
CA TRP A 207 -10.56 -8.94 -20.64
C TRP A 207 -9.43 -7.97 -21.02
N THR A 208 -8.35 -7.95 -20.26
CA THR A 208 -7.18 -7.12 -20.55
C THR A 208 -6.50 -7.53 -21.86
N ASP A 209 -6.52 -8.81 -22.20
CA ASP A 209 -5.96 -9.30 -23.46
C ASP A 209 -6.87 -9.04 -24.65
N GLN A 210 -8.19 -9.12 -24.46
CA GLN A 210 -9.17 -8.84 -25.49
C GLN A 210 -9.12 -7.39 -25.98
N ASN A 211 -8.68 -6.47 -25.14
CA ASN A 211 -8.58 -5.04 -25.45
C ASN A 211 -7.21 -4.61 -26.00
N ARG A 212 -6.27 -5.55 -26.18
CA ARG A 212 -4.97 -5.28 -26.78
C ARG A 212 -5.03 -5.36 -28.29
N SER A 213 -4.26 -4.49 -28.95
CA SER A 213 -4.11 -4.54 -30.42
C SER A 213 -3.47 -5.86 -30.87
N ASN A 214 -2.54 -6.40 -30.07
CA ASN A 214 -1.87 -7.68 -30.31
C ASN A 214 -1.98 -8.55 -29.03
N PRO A 215 -3.03 -9.38 -28.91
CA PRO A 215 -3.18 -10.30 -27.79
C PRO A 215 -1.97 -11.24 -27.70
N GLY A 216 -1.41 -11.39 -26.50
CA GLY A 216 -0.23 -12.24 -26.27
C GLY A 216 1.11 -11.55 -26.42
N GLU A 217 1.18 -10.34 -26.98
CA GLU A 217 2.39 -9.54 -27.01
C GLU A 217 2.53 -8.63 -25.77
N PHE A 218 3.77 -8.33 -25.41
CA PHE A 218 4.05 -7.41 -24.31
C PHE A 218 3.74 -5.97 -24.71
N ASP A 219 2.82 -5.34 -23.99
CA ASP A 219 2.47 -3.93 -24.21
C ASP A 219 3.44 -3.02 -23.44
N GLU A 220 4.49 -2.62 -24.13
CA GLU A 220 5.55 -1.78 -23.59
C GLU A 220 5.06 -0.39 -23.15
N THR A 221 4.15 0.19 -23.92
CA THR A 221 3.61 1.52 -23.63
C THR A 221 2.80 1.49 -22.35
N TRP A 222 1.94 0.51 -22.21
CA TRP A 222 1.11 0.33 -21.03
C TRP A 222 1.93 -0.01 -19.78
N PHE A 223 2.94 -0.89 -19.94
CA PHE A 223 3.87 -1.22 -18.87
C PHE A 223 4.63 0.00 -18.36
N ASN A 224 5.23 0.79 -19.26
CA ASN A 224 5.97 1.98 -18.87
C ASN A 224 5.08 3.00 -18.17
N GLY A 225 3.87 3.19 -18.64
CA GLY A 225 2.91 4.06 -17.98
C GLY A 225 2.55 3.58 -16.57
N ALA A 226 2.33 2.26 -16.39
CA ALA A 226 2.07 1.66 -15.08
C ALA A 226 3.24 1.85 -14.11
N LEU A 227 4.45 1.59 -14.60
CA LEU A 227 5.68 1.77 -13.84
C LEU A 227 5.83 3.22 -13.37
N PHE A 228 5.60 4.18 -14.24
CA PHE A 228 5.67 5.61 -13.91
C PHE A 228 4.64 6.01 -12.86
N ALA A 229 3.38 5.63 -13.04
CA ALA A 229 2.33 5.91 -12.07
C ALA A 229 2.69 5.31 -10.69
N SER A 230 3.24 4.10 -10.68
CA SER A 230 3.66 3.41 -9.45
C SER A 230 4.77 4.17 -8.73
N VAL A 231 5.83 4.58 -9.44
CA VAL A 231 6.94 5.36 -8.85
C VAL A 231 6.45 6.70 -8.33
N LEU A 232 5.64 7.42 -9.11
CA LEU A 232 5.09 8.72 -8.70
C LEU A 232 4.29 8.60 -7.39
N PHE A 233 3.43 7.58 -7.29
CA PHE A 233 2.64 7.36 -6.09
C PHE A 233 3.48 6.97 -4.88
N ALA A 234 4.52 6.13 -5.08
CA ALA A 234 5.46 5.76 -4.03
C ALA A 234 6.27 6.97 -3.53
N ASP A 235 6.80 7.77 -4.45
CA ASP A 235 7.58 8.97 -4.16
C ASP A 235 6.75 10.01 -3.37
N GLU A 236 5.53 10.29 -3.80
CA GLU A 236 4.63 11.18 -3.10
C GLU A 236 4.23 10.66 -1.70
N ALA A 237 4.03 9.36 -1.55
CA ALA A 237 3.76 8.74 -0.25
C ALA A 237 4.98 8.86 0.69
N MET A 238 6.20 8.63 0.18
CA MET A 238 7.44 8.80 0.93
C MET A 238 7.66 10.26 1.35
N LYS A 239 7.52 11.22 0.44
CA LYS A 239 7.65 12.64 0.73
C LYS A 239 6.68 13.09 1.82
N LEU A 240 5.44 12.60 1.77
CA LEU A 240 4.44 12.91 2.78
C LEU A 240 4.81 12.31 4.14
N TYR A 241 5.29 11.05 4.15
CA TYR A 241 5.75 10.41 5.38
C TYR A 241 6.93 11.16 6.01
N VAL A 242 7.98 11.43 5.22
CA VAL A 242 9.18 12.16 5.64
C VAL A 242 8.84 13.50 6.26
N ARG A 243 7.97 14.27 5.59
CA ARG A 243 7.51 15.57 6.10
C ARG A 243 6.81 15.44 7.45
N ARG A 244 5.84 14.51 7.58
CA ARG A 244 5.06 14.31 8.82
C ARG A 244 5.90 13.69 9.94
N ALA A 245 6.85 12.83 9.59
CA ALA A 245 7.77 12.19 10.53
C ALA A 245 8.92 13.13 10.98
N GLY A 246 9.11 14.27 10.32
CA GLY A 246 10.19 15.22 10.65
C GLY A 246 11.59 14.64 10.42
N ILE A 247 11.73 13.72 9.45
CA ILE A 247 13.02 13.11 9.09
C ILE A 247 13.51 13.67 7.74
N THR A 248 14.81 13.55 7.48
CA THR A 248 15.43 13.90 6.18
C THR A 248 15.69 12.62 5.37
N LEU A 249 15.48 12.71 4.06
CA LEU A 249 15.89 11.68 3.10
C LEU A 249 17.39 11.72 2.87
#